data_955f8e43cfa6f252fb499c3f01b3eb13
#
_entry.id   955f8e43cfa6f252fb499c3f01b3eb13
#
_cell.length_a   1.000
_cell.length_b   1.000
_cell.length_c   1.000
_cell.angle_alpha   90.00
_cell.angle_beta   90.00
_cell.angle_gamma   90.00
#
_symmetry.space_group_name_H-M   'P 1'
#
loop_
_entity.id
_entity.type
_entity.pdbx_description
1 polymer ?
#
loop_
_entity_poly.entity_id
_entity_poly.type
_entity_poly.pdbx_seq_one_letter_code
_entity_poly.pdbx_strand_id
1 'polypeptide(L)'
;MSANHRIAPLHSRKILTFLLLCGVGCLGASCGKTQAYAPVDMGTVMQAVQSYGQFHQSAETATAGKAKAGAPESSTETSEDSTNYQNRIAVIMSEDHFDQLEMAAQSAHTSNTVYPGDILQLAIFYEAVSKPPARDNSSDSDWKTHFATLRKWVAGYPGSATAHIATAEAYVNYAWEARGDGYSNTVNDRSQKLFEERIGSAESVLVEAAKLREKCPEWYVVMFNAALAQGWDKKQARELLDLAVAFAPGYRTYYNEYANFILPKWHGEEGETQAFAEEVSKKVGGTDGSILYYEIAGQLACQCDPDRNSMEGLSWPKVKLGYEDLKNTYGVTNLSKNRIAFMAFSAGDKQVAQQAFQAVGNDWNHSVWNSVQSFESARDWAVSP
;
A
#
# COMPACT_ATOMS: atom_id res chain seq x y z
N MET A 1 -22.33 -30.92 0.77
CA MET A 1 -20.99 -31.46 0.49
C MET A 1 -20.08 -30.24 0.32
N SER A 2 -19.48 -29.84 1.40
CA SER A 2 -18.68 -28.58 1.47
C SER A 2 -17.25 -28.89 1.01
N ALA A 3 -16.82 -28.25 -0.05
CA ALA A 3 -15.45 -28.34 -0.54
C ALA A 3 -14.66 -27.18 0.08
N ASN A 4 -14.01 -27.45 1.21
CA ASN A 4 -13.00 -26.57 1.78
C ASN A 4 -11.79 -26.49 0.82
N HIS A 5 -11.68 -25.43 0.04
CA HIS A 5 -10.45 -25.09 -0.65
C HIS A 5 -9.56 -24.24 0.28
N ARG A 6 -8.86 -24.93 1.17
CA ARG A 6 -7.72 -24.34 1.90
C ARG A 6 -6.60 -24.07 0.89
N ILE A 7 -6.13 -22.84 0.86
CA ILE A 7 -4.86 -22.49 0.21
C ILE A 7 -3.77 -23.29 0.95
N ALA A 8 -3.11 -24.21 0.26
CA ALA A 8 -2.03 -24.98 0.85
C ALA A 8 -0.84 -24.05 1.15
N PRO A 9 -0.21 -24.16 2.34
CA PRO A 9 0.99 -23.41 2.65
C PRO A 9 2.10 -23.86 1.69
N LEU A 10 2.78 -22.88 1.09
CA LEU A 10 3.99 -23.11 0.31
C LEU A 10 5.04 -23.79 1.19
N HIS A 11 5.30 -25.05 0.90
CA HIS A 11 6.35 -25.80 1.56
C HIS A 11 7.71 -25.16 1.23
N SER A 12 8.44 -24.84 2.27
CA SER A 12 9.86 -24.48 2.26
C SER A 12 10.64 -25.39 1.27
N ARG A 13 10.91 -24.89 0.06
CA ARG A 13 11.81 -25.57 -0.87
C ARG A 13 13.23 -25.12 -0.57
N LYS A 14 14.03 -26.09 -0.16
CA LYS A 14 15.50 -26.00 0.00
C LYS A 14 16.09 -25.47 -1.32
N ILE A 15 16.80 -24.35 -1.23
CA ILE A 15 17.59 -23.78 -2.30
C ILE A 15 18.72 -24.78 -2.63
N LEU A 16 18.66 -25.37 -3.81
CA LEU A 16 19.71 -26.22 -4.37
C LEU A 16 20.70 -25.30 -5.10
N THR A 17 21.87 -25.14 -4.51
CA THR A 17 22.99 -24.38 -5.07
C THR A 17 23.52 -25.11 -6.31
N PHE A 18 23.33 -24.56 -7.51
CA PHE A 18 24.02 -24.97 -8.71
C PHE A 18 25.19 -24.02 -8.98
N LEU A 19 26.40 -24.49 -8.67
CA LEU A 19 27.66 -23.94 -9.18
C LEU A 19 27.82 -24.39 -10.64
N LEU A 20 27.80 -23.45 -11.58
CA LEU A 20 28.30 -23.68 -12.94
C LEU A 20 29.43 -22.70 -13.21
N LEU A 21 30.67 -23.27 -13.13
CA LEU A 21 31.86 -22.72 -13.74
C LEU A 21 31.76 -22.86 -15.27
N CYS A 22 31.84 -21.75 -15.99
CA CYS A 22 32.34 -21.73 -17.35
C CYS A 22 33.02 -20.42 -17.63
N GLY A 23 34.30 -20.52 -17.89
CA GLY A 23 35.17 -19.40 -18.27
C GLY A 23 35.15 -19.11 -19.78
N VAL A 24 35.85 -18.03 -20.12
CA VAL A 24 36.43 -17.61 -21.39
C VAL A 24 35.54 -16.77 -22.32
N GLY A 25 35.74 -15.47 -22.28
CA GLY A 25 36.16 -14.57 -23.34
C GLY A 25 35.22 -14.32 -24.52
N CYS A 26 34.66 -13.11 -24.57
CA CYS A 26 34.51 -12.36 -25.83
C CYS A 26 34.43 -10.86 -25.55
N LEU A 27 35.36 -10.14 -26.13
CA LEU A 27 35.33 -8.68 -26.29
C LEU A 27 34.22 -8.28 -27.27
N GLY A 28 33.44 -7.26 -26.91
CA GLY A 28 32.69 -6.49 -27.89
C GLY A 28 31.23 -6.27 -27.55
N ALA A 29 30.85 -5.00 -27.49
CA ALA A 29 29.52 -4.41 -27.44
C ALA A 29 28.87 -4.40 -26.03
N SER A 30 28.94 -3.22 -25.42
CA SER A 30 28.18 -2.80 -24.25
C SER A 30 26.67 -2.82 -24.58
N CYS A 31 26.06 -3.98 -24.49
CA CYS A 31 24.61 -4.10 -24.38
C CYS A 31 24.29 -3.83 -22.91
N GLY A 32 23.62 -2.69 -22.63
CA GLY A 32 23.28 -2.29 -21.25
C GLY A 32 22.51 -3.40 -20.56
N LYS A 33 23.21 -4.18 -19.74
CA LYS A 33 22.59 -5.13 -18.82
C LYS A 33 21.75 -4.32 -17.84
N THR A 34 20.46 -4.52 -17.86
CA THR A 34 19.61 -4.18 -16.71
C THR A 34 20.27 -4.79 -15.50
N GLN A 35 20.78 -3.95 -14.60
CA GLN A 35 21.36 -4.43 -13.35
C GLN A 35 20.19 -4.98 -12.52
N ALA A 36 19.94 -6.28 -12.61
CA ALA A 36 19.03 -6.96 -11.71
C ALA A 36 19.69 -6.97 -10.33
N TYR A 37 18.99 -6.48 -9.33
CA TYR A 37 19.44 -6.61 -7.95
C TYR A 37 19.48 -8.09 -7.59
N ALA A 38 20.56 -8.52 -6.94
CA ALA A 38 20.70 -9.90 -6.49
C ALA A 38 19.69 -10.15 -5.34
N PRO A 39 18.96 -11.28 -5.36
CA PRO A 39 18.06 -11.63 -4.26
C PRO A 39 18.80 -11.64 -2.92
N VAL A 40 18.17 -11.09 -1.89
CA VAL A 40 18.66 -11.11 -0.50
C VAL A 40 17.97 -12.23 0.28
N ASP A 41 18.68 -12.78 1.27
CA ASP A 41 18.08 -13.77 2.16
C ASP A 41 17.21 -13.09 3.23
N MET A 42 16.22 -13.83 3.77
CA MET A 42 15.27 -13.33 4.76
C MET A 42 15.95 -12.79 6.03
N GLY A 43 17.08 -13.37 6.44
CA GLY A 43 17.83 -12.89 7.61
C GLY A 43 18.35 -11.47 7.39
N THR A 44 18.88 -11.19 6.20
CA THR A 44 19.33 -9.85 5.79
C THR A 44 18.17 -8.87 5.73
N VAL A 45 17.02 -9.28 5.20
CA VAL A 45 15.80 -8.45 5.16
C VAL A 45 15.33 -8.11 6.58
N MET A 46 15.21 -9.09 7.46
CA MET A 46 14.81 -8.87 8.86
C MET A 46 15.79 -8.00 9.63
N GLN A 47 17.09 -8.13 9.37
CA GLN A 47 18.09 -7.23 9.94
C GLN A 47 17.90 -5.78 9.47
N ALA A 48 17.58 -5.57 8.20
CA ALA A 48 17.26 -4.25 7.67
C ALA A 48 16.00 -3.67 8.34
N VAL A 49 14.94 -4.47 8.49
CA VAL A 49 13.70 -4.08 9.20
C VAL A 49 14.00 -3.65 10.64
N GLN A 50 14.73 -4.44 11.41
CA GLN A 50 15.06 -4.13 12.79
C GLN A 50 15.96 -2.91 12.95
N SER A 51 16.92 -2.73 12.03
CA SER A 51 17.85 -1.60 12.09
C SER A 51 17.27 -0.29 11.59
N TYR A 52 16.27 -0.32 10.70
CA TYR A 52 15.73 0.88 10.06
C TYR A 52 15.19 1.90 11.07
N GLY A 53 14.43 1.46 12.08
CA GLY A 53 13.87 2.31 13.12
C GLY A 53 14.86 2.78 14.20
N GLN A 54 15.97 2.07 14.41
CA GLN A 54 16.90 2.38 15.51
C GLN A 54 17.64 3.70 15.32
N PHE A 55 17.86 4.12 14.07
CA PHE A 55 18.49 5.41 13.77
C PHE A 55 17.62 6.62 14.12
N HIS A 56 16.30 6.47 14.15
CA HIS A 56 15.37 7.55 14.47
C HIS A 56 15.38 7.90 15.96
N GLN A 57 15.43 6.89 16.83
CA GLN A 57 15.49 7.09 18.29
C GLN A 57 16.76 7.83 18.74
N SER A 58 17.87 7.67 18.02
CA SER A 58 19.12 8.37 18.34
C SER A 58 19.11 9.85 17.93
N ALA A 59 18.33 10.24 16.94
CA ALA A 59 18.20 11.62 16.46
C ALA A 59 17.19 12.45 17.28
N GLU A 60 16.09 11.84 17.74
CA GLU A 60 15.07 12.52 18.53
C GLU A 60 15.53 12.83 19.97
N THR A 61 16.38 12.01 20.56
CA THR A 61 17.01 12.31 21.86
C THR A 61 17.91 13.55 21.81
N ALA A 62 18.35 13.96 20.62
CA ALA A 62 19.15 15.19 20.44
C ALA A 62 18.29 16.46 20.19
N THR A 63 17.00 16.33 19.89
CA THR A 63 16.11 17.45 19.52
C THR A 63 14.79 17.52 20.31
N ALA A 64 14.65 16.80 21.43
CA ALA A 64 13.44 16.83 22.25
C ALA A 64 13.23 18.19 22.94
N GLY A 65 12.87 19.19 22.14
CA GLY A 65 12.37 20.50 22.51
C GLY A 65 10.99 20.70 21.90
N LYS A 66 9.95 20.32 22.68
CA LYS A 66 8.55 20.76 22.59
C LYS A 66 8.04 21.17 21.20
N ALA A 67 7.51 20.23 20.44
CA ALA A 67 6.48 20.51 19.45
C ALA A 67 5.11 20.23 20.10
N LYS A 68 4.38 21.27 20.40
CA LYS A 68 2.99 21.25 20.81
C LYS A 68 2.17 20.96 19.56
N ALA A 69 1.34 19.92 19.57
CA ALA A 69 0.37 19.69 18.52
C ALA A 69 -0.57 20.90 18.44
N GLY A 70 -0.38 21.74 17.44
CA GLY A 70 -1.29 22.80 17.04
C GLY A 70 -2.22 22.25 15.96
N ALA A 71 -3.53 22.47 16.13
CA ALA A 71 -4.50 22.25 15.07
C ALA A 71 -4.05 22.97 13.79
N PRO A 72 -4.30 22.42 12.58
CA PRO A 72 -3.89 23.06 11.35
C PRO A 72 -4.57 24.41 11.20
N GLU A 73 -3.79 25.48 11.09
CA GLU A 73 -4.30 26.78 10.66
C GLU A 73 -4.78 26.66 9.21
N SER A 74 -6.05 27.00 9.02
CA SER A 74 -6.68 27.11 7.69
C SER A 74 -5.96 28.17 6.88
N SER A 75 -4.98 27.78 6.07
CA SER A 75 -4.46 28.62 4.99
C SER A 75 -5.45 28.62 3.84
N THR A 76 -5.98 29.78 3.49
CA THR A 76 -6.89 30.03 2.37
C THR A 76 -6.21 30.04 0.99
N GLU A 77 -5.19 29.23 0.78
CA GLU A 77 -4.77 28.83 -0.56
C GLU A 77 -5.61 27.63 -0.95
N THR A 78 -6.29 27.70 -2.11
CA THR A 78 -6.96 26.56 -2.72
C THR A 78 -5.95 25.43 -2.84
N SER A 79 -5.98 24.49 -1.89
CA SER A 79 -5.05 23.37 -1.90
C SER A 79 -5.26 22.58 -3.19
N GLU A 80 -4.16 22.34 -3.91
CA GLU A 80 -4.12 21.48 -5.08
C GLU A 80 -4.79 20.15 -4.71
N ASP A 81 -5.73 19.65 -5.52
CA ASP A 81 -6.32 18.34 -5.28
C ASP A 81 -5.31 17.19 -5.52
N SER A 82 -5.59 16.01 -4.99
CA SER A 82 -4.67 14.88 -5.05
C SER A 82 -4.32 14.47 -6.48
N THR A 83 -5.25 14.58 -7.43
CA THR A 83 -5.03 14.23 -8.84
C THR A 83 -4.10 15.22 -9.52
N ASN A 84 -4.29 16.52 -9.29
CA ASN A 84 -3.41 17.55 -9.82
C ASN A 84 -2.00 17.45 -9.23
N TYR A 85 -1.90 17.21 -7.92
CA TYR A 85 -0.61 16.95 -7.27
C TYR A 85 0.09 15.75 -7.89
N GLN A 86 -0.59 14.61 -8.01
CA GLN A 86 -0.05 13.39 -8.60
C GLN A 86 0.44 13.60 -10.03
N ASN A 87 -0.36 14.29 -10.86
CA ASN A 87 -0.01 14.59 -12.24
C ASN A 87 1.23 15.51 -12.33
N ARG A 88 1.31 16.52 -11.47
CA ARG A 88 2.47 17.42 -11.42
C ARG A 88 3.75 16.67 -11.05
N ILE A 89 3.70 15.79 -10.05
CA ILE A 89 4.86 14.96 -9.67
C ILE A 89 5.26 14.02 -10.81
N ALA A 90 4.29 13.40 -11.49
CA ALA A 90 4.57 12.54 -12.65
C ALA A 90 5.24 13.30 -13.81
N VAL A 91 4.86 14.55 -14.06
CA VAL A 91 5.52 15.42 -15.05
C VAL A 91 6.97 15.70 -14.65
N ILE A 92 7.22 16.15 -13.40
CA ILE A 92 8.57 16.40 -12.89
C ILE A 92 9.45 15.15 -13.04
N MET A 93 8.90 13.96 -12.74
CA MET A 93 9.59 12.68 -12.92
C MET A 93 9.93 12.41 -14.39
N SER A 94 9.00 12.65 -15.31
CA SER A 94 9.18 12.40 -16.74
C SER A 94 10.21 13.34 -17.39
N GLU A 95 10.45 14.49 -16.79
CA GLU A 95 11.41 15.50 -17.25
C GLU A 95 12.79 15.36 -16.60
N ASP A 96 13.03 14.30 -15.80
CA ASP A 96 14.29 14.05 -15.06
C ASP A 96 14.66 15.21 -14.08
N HIS A 97 13.68 15.99 -13.57
CA HIS A 97 13.91 17.10 -12.64
C HIS A 97 14.03 16.57 -11.18
N PHE A 98 15.07 15.80 -10.91
CA PHE A 98 15.25 15.08 -9.65
C PHE A 98 15.43 15.98 -8.44
N ASP A 99 16.02 17.17 -8.58
CA ASP A 99 16.09 18.17 -7.52
C ASP A 99 14.71 18.61 -7.03
N GLN A 100 13.77 18.78 -7.97
CA GLN A 100 12.38 19.13 -7.65
C GLN A 100 11.65 17.95 -7.01
N LEU A 101 11.95 16.70 -7.39
CA LEU A 101 11.40 15.52 -6.73
C LEU A 101 11.88 15.42 -5.28
N GLU A 102 13.16 15.61 -5.00
CA GLU A 102 13.70 15.63 -3.64
C GLU A 102 13.02 16.70 -2.79
N MET A 103 12.86 17.91 -3.32
CA MET A 103 12.15 18.99 -2.63
C MET A 103 10.67 18.66 -2.39
N ALA A 104 9.99 18.08 -3.37
CA ALA A 104 8.58 17.70 -3.26
C ALA A 104 8.38 16.57 -2.23
N ALA A 105 9.26 15.58 -2.20
CA ALA A 105 9.25 14.50 -1.21
C ALA A 105 9.46 15.04 0.20
N GLN A 106 10.46 15.91 0.39
CA GLN A 106 10.71 16.55 1.68
C GLN A 106 9.51 17.39 2.13
N SER A 107 8.88 18.15 1.22
CA SER A 107 7.67 18.91 1.51
C SER A 107 6.52 17.99 1.90
N ALA A 108 6.27 16.92 1.15
CA ALA A 108 5.20 15.96 1.43
C ALA A 108 5.41 15.23 2.78
N HIS A 109 6.67 14.96 3.14
CA HIS A 109 7.03 14.32 4.41
C HIS A 109 6.78 15.26 5.62
N THR A 110 6.96 16.56 5.45
CA THR A 110 6.87 17.54 6.55
C THR A 110 5.54 18.26 6.64
N SER A 111 4.76 18.32 5.54
CA SER A 111 3.54 19.12 5.46
C SER A 111 2.37 18.56 6.26
N ASN A 112 2.35 17.26 6.57
CA ASN A 112 1.18 16.54 7.12
C ASN A 112 -0.12 16.76 6.31
N THR A 113 0.00 17.08 5.03
CA THR A 113 -1.16 17.28 4.14
C THR A 113 -1.87 15.96 3.91
N VAL A 114 -3.19 15.98 4.15
CA VAL A 114 -4.08 14.82 3.99
C VAL A 114 -5.18 15.17 2.99
N TYR A 115 -5.36 14.33 2.00
CA TYR A 115 -6.42 14.42 1.00
C TYR A 115 -7.68 13.65 1.44
N PRO A 116 -8.83 13.86 0.78
CA PRO A 116 -10.04 13.09 1.04
C PRO A 116 -9.77 11.58 1.05
N GLY A 117 -10.35 10.87 2.03
CA GLY A 117 -10.12 9.44 2.23
C GLY A 117 -8.94 9.10 3.13
N ASP A 118 -8.48 10.06 3.94
CA ASP A 118 -7.29 9.94 4.82
C ASP A 118 -5.99 9.62 4.05
N ILE A 119 -5.87 10.12 2.82
CA ILE A 119 -4.73 9.84 1.95
C ILE A 119 -3.62 10.89 2.17
N LEU A 120 -2.48 10.45 2.66
CA LEU A 120 -1.33 11.32 2.89
C LEU A 120 -0.71 11.79 1.56
N GLN A 121 -0.29 13.06 1.49
CA GLN A 121 0.39 13.61 0.32
C GLN A 121 1.65 12.82 -0.03
N LEU A 122 2.36 12.30 0.96
CA LEU A 122 3.55 11.48 0.77
C LEU A 122 3.22 10.18 0.02
N ALA A 123 2.10 9.52 0.33
CA ALA A 123 1.66 8.33 -0.40
C ALA A 123 1.34 8.64 -1.87
N ILE A 124 0.66 9.78 -2.14
CA ILE A 124 0.41 10.24 -3.51
C ILE A 124 1.71 10.55 -4.26
N PHE A 125 2.69 11.12 -3.57
CA PHE A 125 4.01 11.36 -4.15
C PHE A 125 4.65 10.06 -4.64
N TYR A 126 4.70 9.04 -3.78
CA TYR A 126 5.30 7.75 -4.13
C TYR A 126 4.51 7.03 -5.22
N GLU A 127 3.18 7.05 -5.18
CA GLU A 127 2.36 6.51 -6.25
C GLU A 127 2.66 7.18 -7.62
N ALA A 128 2.94 8.49 -7.62
CA ALA A 128 3.27 9.22 -8.84
C ALA A 128 4.63 8.86 -9.43
N VAL A 129 5.64 8.58 -8.58
CA VAL A 129 7.02 8.31 -9.02
C VAL A 129 7.33 6.83 -9.19
N SER A 130 6.49 5.93 -8.68
CA SER A 130 6.72 4.47 -8.73
C SER A 130 6.08 3.77 -9.93
N LYS A 131 5.28 4.48 -10.72
CA LYS A 131 4.60 3.93 -11.91
C LYS A 131 4.99 4.69 -13.18
N PRO A 132 5.06 4.01 -14.34
CA PRO A 132 5.17 4.69 -15.64
C PRO A 132 4.01 5.67 -15.86
N PRO A 133 4.16 6.69 -16.74
CA PRO A 133 3.10 7.67 -17.00
C PRO A 133 1.78 7.06 -17.50
N ALA A 134 1.82 5.93 -18.20
CA ALA A 134 0.63 5.20 -18.66
C ALA A 134 -0.10 4.44 -17.52
N ARG A 135 0.52 4.33 -16.34
CA ARG A 135 -0.02 3.67 -15.14
C ARG A 135 -0.53 2.24 -15.43
N ASP A 136 -1.83 2.00 -15.27
CA ASP A 136 -2.44 0.66 -15.34
C ASP A 136 -2.40 0.01 -16.74
N ASN A 137 -2.00 0.75 -17.78
CA ASN A 137 -1.87 0.24 -19.15
C ASN A 137 -0.41 0.27 -19.65
N SER A 138 0.55 0.17 -18.74
CA SER A 138 1.97 0.25 -19.07
C SER A 138 2.46 -1.04 -19.73
N SER A 139 3.19 -0.89 -20.83
CA SER A 139 3.88 -2.01 -21.47
C SER A 139 5.23 -2.32 -20.78
N ASP A 140 5.81 -3.48 -21.06
CA ASP A 140 7.17 -3.80 -20.62
C ASP A 140 8.20 -2.75 -21.09
N SER A 141 7.96 -2.09 -22.24
CA SER A 141 8.79 -0.98 -22.74
C SER A 141 8.67 0.26 -21.86
N ASP A 142 7.46 0.58 -21.40
CA ASP A 142 7.22 1.73 -20.52
C ASP A 142 7.91 1.51 -19.18
N TRP A 143 7.80 0.32 -18.60
CA TRP A 143 8.52 -0.08 -17.39
C TRP A 143 10.03 0.00 -17.55
N LYS A 144 10.56 -0.48 -18.67
CA LYS A 144 12.00 -0.38 -18.96
C LYS A 144 12.48 1.07 -19.01
N THR A 145 11.71 1.95 -19.63
CA THR A 145 12.00 3.39 -19.70
C THR A 145 11.93 4.01 -18.30
N HIS A 146 10.88 3.70 -17.56
CA HIS A 146 10.69 4.19 -16.19
C HIS A 146 11.84 3.78 -15.26
N PHE A 147 12.24 2.52 -15.28
CA PHE A 147 13.42 2.07 -14.53
C PHE A 147 14.73 2.72 -15.00
N ALA A 148 14.84 3.14 -16.26
CA ALA A 148 16.00 3.91 -16.70
C ALA A 148 16.02 5.31 -16.07
N THR A 149 14.88 5.96 -15.92
CA THR A 149 14.73 7.24 -15.21
C THR A 149 15.03 7.08 -13.71
N LEU A 150 14.46 6.06 -13.04
CA LEU A 150 14.75 5.77 -11.63
C LEU A 150 16.27 5.53 -11.38
N ARG A 151 16.93 4.80 -12.27
CA ARG A 151 18.39 4.60 -12.16
C ARG A 151 19.19 5.89 -12.31
N LYS A 152 18.77 6.82 -13.17
CA LYS A 152 19.41 8.16 -13.27
C LYS A 152 19.22 8.92 -11.94
N TRP A 153 18.00 8.85 -11.36
CA TRP A 153 17.73 9.50 -10.08
C TRP A 153 18.61 8.96 -8.98
N VAL A 154 18.64 7.64 -8.76
CA VAL A 154 19.52 7.00 -7.78
C VAL A 154 21.01 7.32 -8.02
N ALA A 155 21.46 7.35 -9.28
CA ALA A 155 22.85 7.68 -9.62
C ALA A 155 23.20 9.15 -9.32
N GLY A 156 22.26 10.08 -9.56
CA GLY A 156 22.43 11.49 -9.25
C GLY A 156 22.32 11.81 -7.75
N TYR A 157 21.54 11.02 -7.02
CA TYR A 157 21.25 11.20 -5.59
C TYR A 157 21.48 9.89 -4.81
N PRO A 158 22.69 9.37 -4.74
CA PRO A 158 22.95 8.03 -4.15
C PRO A 158 22.65 7.94 -2.66
N GLY A 159 22.54 9.06 -1.95
CA GLY A 159 22.13 9.15 -0.54
C GLY A 159 20.64 9.35 -0.31
N SER A 160 19.84 9.47 -1.37
CA SER A 160 18.40 9.70 -1.27
C SER A 160 17.65 8.43 -0.90
N ALA A 161 17.04 8.39 0.26
CA ALA A 161 16.09 7.33 0.62
C ALA A 161 14.87 7.36 -0.31
N THR A 162 14.43 8.54 -0.71
CA THR A 162 13.28 8.74 -1.60
C THR A 162 13.48 8.02 -2.94
N ALA A 163 14.62 8.25 -3.63
CA ALA A 163 14.92 7.62 -4.91
C ALA A 163 14.98 6.08 -4.82
N HIS A 164 15.54 5.54 -3.73
CA HIS A 164 15.60 4.11 -3.50
C HIS A 164 14.23 3.52 -3.20
N ILE A 165 13.43 4.16 -2.34
CA ILE A 165 12.08 3.68 -2.00
C ILE A 165 11.17 3.72 -3.23
N ALA A 166 11.19 4.80 -4.03
CA ALA A 166 10.46 4.89 -5.30
C ALA A 166 10.86 3.76 -6.27
N THR A 167 12.16 3.41 -6.31
CA THR A 167 12.65 2.29 -7.13
C THR A 167 12.14 0.94 -6.61
N ALA A 168 12.13 0.73 -5.29
CA ALA A 168 11.61 -0.49 -4.68
C ALA A 168 10.11 -0.65 -4.94
N GLU A 169 9.34 0.42 -4.75
CA GLU A 169 7.90 0.42 -5.01
C GLU A 169 7.58 0.19 -6.49
N ALA A 170 8.37 0.76 -7.40
CA ALA A 170 8.23 0.47 -8.82
C ALA A 170 8.43 -1.03 -9.13
N TYR A 171 9.39 -1.70 -8.47
CA TYR A 171 9.54 -3.16 -8.60
C TYR A 171 8.33 -3.92 -8.04
N VAL A 172 7.76 -3.50 -6.92
CA VAL A 172 6.53 -4.09 -6.37
C VAL A 172 5.37 -3.93 -7.34
N ASN A 173 5.13 -2.71 -7.84
CA ASN A 173 4.06 -2.44 -8.82
C ASN A 173 4.23 -3.29 -10.08
N TYR A 174 5.44 -3.37 -10.61
CA TYR A 174 5.76 -4.17 -11.79
C TYR A 174 5.65 -5.69 -11.54
N ALA A 175 5.86 -6.13 -10.30
CA ALA A 175 5.63 -7.52 -9.91
C ALA A 175 4.13 -7.86 -9.95
N TRP A 176 3.30 -7.05 -9.32
CA TRP A 176 1.84 -7.25 -9.32
C TRP A 176 1.23 -7.22 -10.71
N GLU A 177 1.72 -6.35 -11.61
CA GLU A 177 1.29 -6.33 -13.00
C GLU A 177 1.59 -7.66 -13.74
N ALA A 178 2.77 -8.25 -13.51
CA ALA A 178 3.11 -9.55 -14.10
C ALA A 178 2.24 -10.68 -13.57
N ARG A 179 1.87 -10.62 -12.27
CA ARG A 179 1.02 -11.62 -11.63
C ARG A 179 -0.42 -11.52 -12.11
N GLY A 180 -0.92 -10.29 -12.31
CA GLY A 180 -2.33 -10.01 -12.59
C GLY A 180 -3.25 -10.24 -11.38
N ASP A 181 -4.55 -10.00 -11.58
CA ASP A 181 -5.58 -10.00 -10.52
C ASP A 181 -6.16 -11.40 -10.24
N GLY A 182 -5.72 -12.43 -10.97
CA GLY A 182 -6.23 -13.79 -10.84
C GLY A 182 -5.87 -14.48 -9.53
N TYR A 183 -6.67 -15.49 -9.14
CA TYR A 183 -6.34 -16.36 -8.02
C TYR A 183 -5.00 -17.08 -8.25
N SER A 184 -4.30 -17.42 -7.19
CA SER A 184 -2.96 -18.05 -7.26
C SER A 184 -2.90 -19.31 -8.16
N ASN A 185 -3.98 -20.08 -8.22
CA ASN A 185 -4.09 -21.26 -9.07
C ASN A 185 -4.31 -20.95 -10.57
N THR A 186 -4.56 -19.70 -10.93
CA THR A 186 -4.72 -19.25 -12.33
C THR A 186 -3.48 -18.54 -12.88
N VAL A 187 -2.50 -18.25 -12.02
CA VAL A 187 -1.25 -17.59 -12.41
C VAL A 187 -0.34 -18.63 -13.08
N ASN A 188 0.12 -18.37 -14.29
CA ASN A 188 1.04 -19.25 -15.00
C ASN A 188 2.48 -19.17 -14.43
N ASP A 189 3.28 -20.22 -14.65
CA ASP A 189 4.65 -20.34 -14.10
C ASP A 189 5.57 -19.15 -14.49
N ARG A 190 5.41 -18.61 -15.71
CA ARG A 190 6.19 -17.47 -16.17
C ARG A 190 5.85 -16.20 -15.38
N SER A 191 4.57 -15.94 -15.21
CA SER A 191 4.08 -14.79 -14.42
C SER A 191 4.51 -14.91 -12.97
N GLN A 192 4.39 -16.10 -12.38
CA GLN A 192 4.84 -16.36 -11.01
C GLN A 192 6.35 -16.12 -10.85
N LYS A 193 7.16 -16.61 -11.78
CA LYS A 193 8.60 -16.39 -11.74
C LYS A 193 8.98 -14.91 -11.86
N LEU A 194 8.34 -14.17 -12.77
CA LEU A 194 8.58 -12.73 -12.91
C LEU A 194 8.16 -11.97 -11.65
N PHE A 195 7.05 -12.36 -11.03
CA PHE A 195 6.59 -11.79 -9.77
C PHE A 195 7.65 -11.96 -8.67
N GLU A 196 8.13 -13.20 -8.46
CA GLU A 196 9.14 -13.51 -7.45
C GLU A 196 10.47 -12.77 -7.69
N GLU A 197 10.96 -12.73 -8.93
CA GLU A 197 12.18 -12.02 -9.30
C GLU A 197 12.07 -10.51 -9.05
N ARG A 198 10.92 -9.91 -9.36
CA ARG A 198 10.70 -8.47 -9.18
C ARG A 198 10.54 -8.10 -7.72
N ILE A 199 9.82 -8.91 -6.93
CA ILE A 199 9.72 -8.71 -5.46
C ILE A 199 11.10 -8.85 -4.80
N GLY A 200 11.91 -9.84 -5.17
CA GLY A 200 13.28 -9.96 -4.68
C GLY A 200 14.14 -8.75 -5.03
N SER A 201 13.93 -8.12 -6.20
CA SER A 201 14.58 -6.85 -6.55
C SER A 201 14.13 -5.69 -5.66
N ALA A 202 12.84 -5.59 -5.35
CA ALA A 202 12.31 -4.58 -4.43
C ALA A 202 12.95 -4.70 -3.05
N GLU A 203 13.01 -5.90 -2.49
CA GLU A 203 13.63 -6.15 -1.18
C GLU A 203 15.11 -5.77 -1.17
N SER A 204 15.84 -6.13 -2.23
CA SER A 204 17.26 -5.77 -2.34
C SER A 204 17.46 -4.25 -2.31
N VAL A 205 16.61 -3.50 -3.01
CA VAL A 205 16.64 -2.02 -2.98
C VAL A 205 16.27 -1.49 -1.59
N LEU A 206 15.27 -2.07 -0.92
CA LEU A 206 14.89 -1.67 0.44
C LEU A 206 16.00 -1.95 1.46
N VAL A 207 16.73 -3.06 1.33
CA VAL A 207 17.89 -3.36 2.16
C VAL A 207 19.01 -2.33 1.95
N GLU A 208 19.26 -1.90 0.71
CA GLU A 208 20.22 -0.81 0.45
C GLU A 208 19.72 0.53 1.03
N ALA A 209 18.44 0.86 0.85
CA ALA A 209 17.83 2.06 1.42
C ALA A 209 17.93 2.08 2.97
N ALA A 210 17.88 0.91 3.61
CA ALA A 210 18.00 0.79 5.06
C ALA A 210 19.37 1.21 5.59
N LYS A 211 20.41 1.20 4.76
CA LYS A 211 21.78 1.63 5.12
C LYS A 211 21.97 3.15 5.03
N LEU A 212 21.05 3.85 4.34
CA LEU A 212 21.15 5.30 4.17
C LEU A 212 20.85 6.02 5.47
N ARG A 213 21.40 7.24 5.62
CA ARG A 213 21.17 8.08 6.79
C ARG A 213 19.74 8.60 6.84
N GLU A 214 19.23 9.00 5.70
CA GLU A 214 17.87 9.48 5.56
C GLU A 214 16.88 8.34 5.72
N LYS A 215 15.76 8.59 6.41
CA LYS A 215 14.69 7.63 6.65
C LYS A 215 13.33 8.22 6.27
N CYS A 216 12.46 7.38 5.74
CA CYS A 216 11.13 7.77 5.31
C CYS A 216 10.10 6.70 5.72
N PRO A 217 8.93 7.07 6.26
CA PRO A 217 7.91 6.11 6.66
C PRO A 217 7.45 5.20 5.53
N GLU A 218 7.46 5.67 4.28
CA GLU A 218 7.06 4.88 3.11
C GLU A 218 7.88 3.60 2.91
N TRP A 219 9.12 3.56 3.41
CA TRP A 219 9.93 2.34 3.39
C TRP A 219 9.20 1.15 4.01
N TYR A 220 8.48 1.38 5.13
CA TYR A 220 7.71 0.32 5.79
C TYR A 220 6.50 -0.10 4.96
N VAL A 221 5.82 0.83 4.28
CA VAL A 221 4.68 0.53 3.41
C VAL A 221 5.11 -0.38 2.26
N VAL A 222 6.20 -0.02 1.57
CA VAL A 222 6.73 -0.83 0.48
C VAL A 222 7.21 -2.20 0.98
N MET A 223 7.80 -2.25 2.19
CA MET A 223 8.19 -3.52 2.81
C MET A 223 6.98 -4.40 3.17
N PHE A 224 5.84 -3.82 3.60
CA PHE A 224 4.59 -4.58 3.80
C PHE A 224 4.09 -5.22 2.51
N ASN A 225 4.15 -4.50 1.40
CA ASN A 225 3.76 -5.02 0.10
C ASN A 225 4.69 -6.16 -0.37
N ALA A 226 5.99 -6.06 -0.09
CA ALA A 226 6.94 -7.15 -0.34
C ALA A 226 6.67 -8.35 0.59
N ALA A 227 6.41 -8.11 1.89
CA ALA A 227 6.09 -9.13 2.87
C ALA A 227 4.81 -9.91 2.50
N LEU A 228 3.76 -9.20 2.04
CA LEU A 228 2.53 -9.81 1.52
C LEU A 228 2.83 -10.72 0.33
N ALA A 229 3.62 -10.23 -0.63
CA ALA A 229 3.96 -10.94 -1.85
C ALA A 229 4.81 -12.20 -1.60
N GLN A 230 5.71 -12.16 -0.63
CA GLN A 230 6.58 -13.28 -0.26
C GLN A 230 5.96 -14.27 0.75
N GLY A 231 4.81 -13.92 1.32
CA GLY A 231 4.15 -14.76 2.30
C GLY A 231 4.92 -14.87 3.61
N TRP A 232 5.37 -13.74 4.15
CA TRP A 232 5.96 -13.70 5.49
C TRP A 232 5.02 -14.33 6.52
N ASP A 233 5.57 -14.85 7.60
CA ASP A 233 4.71 -15.31 8.69
C ASP A 233 4.08 -14.12 9.46
N LYS A 234 2.96 -14.39 10.12
CA LYS A 234 2.19 -13.36 10.84
C LYS A 234 3.00 -12.66 11.95
N LYS A 235 3.96 -13.36 12.55
CA LYS A 235 4.82 -12.79 13.59
C LYS A 235 5.78 -11.76 12.99
N GLN A 236 6.39 -12.07 11.85
CA GLN A 236 7.28 -11.16 11.13
C GLN A 236 6.53 -9.91 10.65
N ALA A 237 5.33 -10.10 10.08
CA ALA A 237 4.49 -8.98 9.67
C ALA A 237 4.02 -8.12 10.85
N ARG A 238 3.72 -8.72 12.01
CA ARG A 238 3.38 -7.99 13.22
C ARG A 238 4.57 -7.21 13.77
N GLU A 239 5.77 -7.79 13.77
CA GLU A 239 6.99 -7.10 14.17
C GLU A 239 7.25 -5.90 13.25
N LEU A 240 7.05 -6.04 11.93
CA LEU A 240 7.14 -4.94 10.97
C LEU A 240 6.17 -3.81 11.33
N LEU A 241 4.90 -4.12 11.68
CA LEU A 241 3.91 -3.13 12.12
C LEU A 241 4.37 -2.40 13.38
N ASP A 242 4.81 -3.14 14.40
CA ASP A 242 5.18 -2.54 15.68
C ASP A 242 6.38 -1.60 15.52
N LEU A 243 7.35 -1.95 14.66
CA LEU A 243 8.49 -1.10 14.32
C LEU A 243 8.08 0.12 13.49
N ALA A 244 7.20 -0.05 12.49
CA ALA A 244 6.68 1.04 11.68
C ALA A 244 5.91 2.08 12.52
N VAL A 245 5.03 1.62 13.40
CA VAL A 245 4.26 2.47 14.32
C VAL A 245 5.18 3.18 15.33
N ALA A 246 6.21 2.50 15.83
CA ALA A 246 7.21 3.13 16.71
C ALA A 246 8.03 4.19 15.99
N PHE A 247 8.33 3.97 14.69
CA PHE A 247 9.08 4.91 13.86
C PHE A 247 8.28 6.19 13.55
N ALA A 248 7.04 6.07 13.08
CA ALA A 248 6.20 7.20 12.73
C ALA A 248 4.73 6.96 13.16
N PRO A 249 4.38 7.24 14.44
CA PRO A 249 3.05 6.90 14.99
C PRO A 249 1.89 7.57 14.25
N GLY A 250 2.12 8.73 13.64
CA GLY A 250 1.12 9.47 12.87
C GLY A 250 0.92 8.97 11.43
N TYR A 251 1.76 8.04 10.95
CA TYR A 251 1.65 7.50 9.60
C TYR A 251 0.71 6.30 9.57
N ARG A 252 -0.60 6.55 9.50
CA ARG A 252 -1.66 5.55 9.71
C ARG A 252 -1.75 4.48 8.63
N THR A 253 -1.17 4.68 7.47
CA THR A 253 -1.14 3.72 6.34
C THR A 253 -0.67 2.32 6.77
N TYR A 254 0.24 2.22 7.74
CA TYR A 254 0.74 0.93 8.25
C TYR A 254 -0.36 0.00 8.76
N TYR A 255 -1.40 0.56 9.40
CA TYR A 255 -2.50 -0.24 9.91
C TYR A 255 -3.33 -0.85 8.78
N ASN A 256 -3.51 -0.09 7.70
CA ASN A 256 -4.21 -0.57 6.50
C ASN A 256 -3.40 -1.64 5.76
N GLU A 257 -2.07 -1.49 5.67
CA GLU A 257 -1.19 -2.50 5.06
C GLU A 257 -1.21 -3.82 5.85
N TYR A 258 -1.09 -3.75 7.18
CA TYR A 258 -1.18 -4.95 8.01
C TYR A 258 -2.57 -5.58 7.97
N ALA A 259 -3.63 -4.76 7.96
CA ALA A 259 -5.01 -5.26 7.80
C ALA A 259 -5.18 -6.02 6.49
N ASN A 260 -4.62 -5.51 5.38
CA ASN A 260 -4.62 -6.22 4.10
C ASN A 260 -3.85 -7.54 4.18
N PHE A 261 -2.68 -7.57 4.85
CA PHE A 261 -1.87 -8.77 5.03
C PHE A 261 -2.63 -9.88 5.75
N ILE A 262 -3.40 -9.53 6.80
CA ILE A 262 -4.19 -10.49 7.59
C ILE A 262 -5.61 -10.73 7.07
N LEU A 263 -5.93 -10.32 5.83
CA LEU A 263 -7.18 -10.75 5.21
C LEU A 263 -7.17 -12.27 4.99
N PRO A 264 -8.32 -12.96 5.16
CA PRO A 264 -8.43 -14.41 4.93
C PRO A 264 -8.04 -14.87 3.52
N LYS A 265 -8.14 -13.97 2.53
CA LYS A 265 -7.67 -14.26 1.16
C LYS A 265 -6.14 -14.28 1.02
N TRP A 266 -5.40 -13.77 2.02
CA TRP A 266 -3.95 -13.74 2.04
C TRP A 266 -3.39 -14.64 3.15
N HIS A 267 -3.00 -14.09 4.28
CA HIS A 267 -2.28 -14.80 5.34
C HIS A 267 -3.06 -14.90 6.67
N GLY A 268 -4.25 -14.27 6.74
CA GLY A 268 -5.07 -14.23 7.94
C GLY A 268 -6.11 -15.34 8.03
N GLU A 269 -6.82 -15.34 9.15
CA GLU A 269 -7.92 -16.24 9.45
C GLU A 269 -9.23 -15.45 9.57
N GLU A 270 -10.38 -16.15 9.51
CA GLU A 270 -11.69 -15.54 9.72
C GLU A 270 -11.75 -14.86 11.10
N GLY A 271 -12.22 -13.61 11.12
CA GLY A 271 -12.33 -12.81 12.34
C GLY A 271 -11.06 -12.05 12.76
N GLU A 272 -9.90 -12.35 12.17
CA GLU A 272 -8.63 -11.73 12.55
C GLU A 272 -8.57 -10.24 12.18
N THR A 273 -9.03 -9.88 10.99
CA THR A 273 -9.11 -8.47 10.54
C THR A 273 -10.11 -7.67 11.40
N GLN A 274 -11.24 -8.28 11.78
CA GLN A 274 -12.24 -7.67 12.67
C GLN A 274 -11.66 -7.41 14.07
N ALA A 275 -10.96 -8.40 14.64
CA ALA A 275 -10.28 -8.24 15.92
C ALA A 275 -9.20 -7.15 15.88
N PHE A 276 -8.47 -7.06 14.76
CA PHE A 276 -7.48 -6.04 14.56
C PHE A 276 -8.10 -4.62 14.44
N ALA A 277 -9.25 -4.47 13.77
CA ALA A 277 -9.97 -3.21 13.74
C ALA A 277 -10.36 -2.72 15.15
N GLU A 278 -10.81 -3.63 16.02
CA GLU A 278 -11.10 -3.35 17.44
C GLU A 278 -9.83 -2.95 18.23
N GLU A 279 -8.73 -3.68 18.03
CA GLU A 279 -7.45 -3.39 18.66
C GLU A 279 -6.95 -1.99 18.29
N VAL A 280 -6.90 -1.66 16.98
CA VAL A 280 -6.37 -0.40 16.48
C VAL A 280 -7.25 0.77 16.92
N SER A 281 -8.57 0.64 16.79
CA SER A 281 -9.51 1.68 17.22
C SER A 281 -9.33 2.04 18.69
N LYS A 282 -9.12 1.03 19.56
CA LYS A 282 -8.87 1.24 20.99
C LYS A 282 -7.47 1.82 21.26
N LYS A 283 -6.44 1.33 20.54
CA LYS A 283 -5.04 1.73 20.73
C LYS A 283 -4.81 3.18 20.33
N VAL A 284 -5.33 3.57 19.17
CA VAL A 284 -5.19 4.94 18.62
C VAL A 284 -6.17 5.89 19.32
N GLY A 285 -7.44 5.47 19.46
CA GLY A 285 -8.49 6.24 20.12
C GLY A 285 -8.94 7.49 19.35
N GLY A 286 -9.94 8.19 19.87
CA GLY A 286 -10.45 9.43 19.28
C GLY A 286 -10.94 9.27 17.83
N THR A 287 -10.95 10.37 17.10
CA THR A 287 -11.36 10.44 15.69
C THR A 287 -10.49 9.56 14.79
N ASP A 288 -9.17 9.56 14.97
CA ASP A 288 -8.27 8.71 14.17
C ASP A 288 -8.53 7.22 14.39
N GLY A 289 -8.82 6.81 15.64
CA GLY A 289 -9.16 5.42 15.94
C GLY A 289 -10.51 4.98 15.35
N SER A 290 -11.50 5.88 15.26
CA SER A 290 -12.78 5.56 14.60
C SER A 290 -12.62 5.50 13.08
N ILE A 291 -11.85 6.40 12.48
CA ILE A 291 -11.54 6.37 11.04
C ILE A 291 -10.84 5.06 10.68
N LEU A 292 -9.79 4.69 11.41
CA LEU A 292 -9.07 3.42 11.18
C LEU A 292 -9.97 2.19 11.32
N TYR A 293 -10.93 2.22 12.28
CA TYR A 293 -11.92 1.14 12.36
C TYR A 293 -12.69 0.98 11.05
N TYR A 294 -13.19 2.08 10.50
CA TYR A 294 -13.93 2.09 9.24
C TYR A 294 -13.04 1.62 8.07
N GLU A 295 -11.82 2.11 7.98
CA GLU A 295 -10.91 1.77 6.89
C GLU A 295 -10.52 0.29 6.90
N ILE A 296 -10.17 -0.25 8.06
CA ILE A 296 -9.83 -1.67 8.24
C ILE A 296 -11.06 -2.55 7.96
N ALA A 297 -12.24 -2.18 8.50
CA ALA A 297 -13.49 -2.86 8.20
C ALA A 297 -13.80 -2.83 6.69
N GLY A 298 -13.49 -1.71 6.04
CA GLY A 298 -13.65 -1.53 4.59
C GLY A 298 -12.77 -2.46 3.73
N GLN A 299 -11.69 -3.04 4.27
CA GLN A 299 -10.90 -4.06 3.58
C GLN A 299 -11.69 -5.36 3.36
N LEU A 300 -12.71 -5.60 4.21
CA LEU A 300 -13.62 -6.74 4.11
C LEU A 300 -14.82 -6.45 3.20
N ALA A 301 -15.07 -5.19 2.86
CA ALA A 301 -16.17 -4.76 2.01
C ALA A 301 -15.87 -4.99 0.53
N CYS A 302 -16.00 -6.24 0.12
CA CYS A 302 -15.78 -6.69 -1.25
C CYS A 302 -16.74 -7.85 -1.54
N GLN A 303 -17.41 -7.82 -2.67
CA GLN A 303 -18.20 -8.97 -3.17
C GLN A 303 -17.32 -10.07 -3.81
N CYS A 304 -16.04 -10.13 -3.50
CA CYS A 304 -15.13 -11.13 -4.05
C CYS A 304 -15.52 -12.56 -3.62
N ASP A 305 -16.24 -12.69 -2.50
CA ASP A 305 -16.82 -13.92 -2.00
C ASP A 305 -18.31 -13.70 -1.72
N PRO A 306 -19.22 -14.15 -2.61
CA PRO A 306 -20.66 -13.94 -2.45
C PRO A 306 -21.28 -14.70 -1.26
N ASP A 307 -20.60 -15.75 -0.77
CA ASP A 307 -21.04 -16.53 0.38
C ASP A 307 -20.61 -15.91 1.72
N ARG A 308 -19.83 -14.83 1.69
CA ARG A 308 -19.27 -14.18 2.86
C ARG A 308 -20.13 -13.02 3.32
N ASN A 309 -20.55 -13.06 4.58
CA ASN A 309 -21.11 -11.90 5.26
C ASN A 309 -19.98 -10.96 5.72
N SER A 310 -19.67 -9.95 4.90
CA SER A 310 -18.60 -9.00 5.17
C SER A 310 -18.79 -8.19 6.46
N MET A 311 -19.99 -8.18 7.05
CA MET A 311 -20.29 -7.50 8.30
C MET A 311 -20.17 -8.40 9.53
N GLU A 312 -20.00 -9.72 9.36
CA GLU A 312 -19.85 -10.64 10.48
C GLU A 312 -18.65 -10.27 11.35
N GLY A 313 -18.88 -10.17 12.67
CA GLY A 313 -17.83 -9.77 13.63
C GLY A 313 -17.49 -8.27 13.66
N LEU A 314 -18.08 -7.44 12.80
CA LEU A 314 -17.90 -5.98 12.81
C LEU A 314 -19.02 -5.28 13.59
N SER A 315 -18.67 -4.18 14.27
CA SER A 315 -19.62 -3.29 14.91
C SER A 315 -20.16 -2.25 13.93
N TRP A 316 -21.37 -2.44 13.41
CA TRP A 316 -21.98 -1.48 12.51
C TRP A 316 -22.05 -0.04 13.06
N PRO A 317 -22.37 0.22 14.34
CA PRO A 317 -22.27 1.56 14.90
C PRO A 317 -20.88 2.18 14.81
N LYS A 318 -19.80 1.41 15.01
CA LYS A 318 -18.42 1.90 14.88
C LYS A 318 -18.06 2.18 13.42
N VAL A 319 -18.49 1.34 12.48
CA VAL A 319 -18.32 1.58 11.04
C VAL A 319 -18.95 2.90 10.64
N LYS A 320 -20.21 3.15 11.06
CA LYS A 320 -20.90 4.42 10.79
C LYS A 320 -20.17 5.63 11.39
N LEU A 321 -19.74 5.52 12.64
CA LEU A 321 -19.01 6.59 13.32
C LEU A 321 -17.71 6.91 12.56
N GLY A 322 -16.91 5.88 12.21
CA GLY A 322 -15.65 6.07 11.50
C GLY A 322 -15.83 6.68 10.12
N TYR A 323 -16.88 6.32 9.39
CA TYR A 323 -17.21 6.95 8.12
C TYR A 323 -17.59 8.43 8.26
N GLU A 324 -18.42 8.79 9.25
CA GLU A 324 -18.78 10.19 9.50
C GLU A 324 -17.59 11.00 9.98
N ASP A 325 -16.73 10.44 10.82
CA ASP A 325 -15.48 11.07 11.26
C ASP A 325 -14.53 11.31 10.07
N LEU A 326 -14.35 10.32 9.17
CA LEU A 326 -13.57 10.47 7.94
C LEU A 326 -14.11 11.60 7.07
N LYS A 327 -15.44 11.58 6.82
CA LYS A 327 -16.14 12.56 5.99
C LYS A 327 -15.99 13.99 6.53
N ASN A 328 -16.11 14.16 7.85
CA ASN A 328 -16.06 15.46 8.49
C ASN A 328 -14.63 15.99 8.65
N THR A 329 -13.63 15.11 8.77
CA THR A 329 -12.23 15.50 9.03
C THR A 329 -11.47 15.71 7.73
N TYR A 330 -11.54 14.75 6.80
CA TYR A 330 -10.73 14.76 5.57
C TYR A 330 -11.56 14.76 4.28
N GLY A 331 -12.88 14.49 4.36
CA GLY A 331 -13.70 14.20 3.20
C GLY A 331 -13.60 12.74 2.76
N VAL A 332 -14.44 12.36 1.79
CA VAL A 332 -14.59 10.98 1.32
C VAL A 332 -14.32 10.85 -0.18
N THR A 333 -13.67 9.76 -0.57
CA THR A 333 -13.41 9.39 -1.96
C THR A 333 -14.61 8.62 -2.55
N ASN A 334 -14.57 8.35 -3.86
CA ASN A 334 -15.47 7.42 -4.53
C ASN A 334 -15.45 6.04 -3.84
N LEU A 335 -14.25 5.51 -3.54
CA LEU A 335 -14.07 4.23 -2.85
C LEU A 335 -14.75 4.23 -1.48
N SER A 336 -14.54 5.27 -0.67
CA SER A 336 -15.17 5.39 0.67
C SER A 336 -16.69 5.38 0.58
N LYS A 337 -17.27 6.10 -0.38
CA LYS A 337 -18.74 6.13 -0.61
C LYS A 337 -19.28 4.76 -1.02
N ASN A 338 -18.58 4.07 -1.90
CA ASN A 338 -18.99 2.73 -2.34
C ASN A 338 -18.87 1.70 -1.21
N ARG A 339 -17.80 1.75 -0.40
CA ARG A 339 -17.61 0.86 0.76
C ARG A 339 -18.74 1.02 1.78
N ILE A 340 -19.08 2.25 2.16
CA ILE A 340 -20.19 2.46 3.13
C ILE A 340 -21.55 2.04 2.55
N ALA A 341 -21.79 2.22 1.25
CA ALA A 341 -23.00 1.75 0.58
C ALA A 341 -23.11 0.21 0.65
N PHE A 342 -22.01 -0.49 0.35
CA PHE A 342 -21.93 -1.94 0.43
C PHE A 342 -22.11 -2.45 1.87
N MET A 343 -21.44 -1.85 2.83
CA MET A 343 -21.51 -2.25 4.23
C MET A 343 -22.90 -1.98 4.84
N ALA A 344 -23.55 -0.88 4.47
CA ALA A 344 -24.92 -0.58 4.87
C ALA A 344 -25.93 -1.57 4.28
N PHE A 345 -25.75 -1.95 3.01
CA PHE A 345 -26.53 -3.01 2.36
C PHE A 345 -26.36 -4.33 3.10
N SER A 346 -25.11 -4.75 3.39
CA SER A 346 -24.80 -5.98 4.12
C SER A 346 -25.29 -5.98 5.56
N ALA A 347 -25.33 -4.81 6.21
CA ALA A 347 -25.87 -4.64 7.58
C ALA A 347 -27.40 -4.54 7.62
N GLY A 348 -28.09 -4.47 6.49
CA GLY A 348 -29.54 -4.28 6.41
C GLY A 348 -30.02 -2.88 6.81
N ASP A 349 -29.13 -1.87 6.88
CA ASP A 349 -29.47 -0.48 7.24
C ASP A 349 -29.91 0.29 5.98
N LYS A 350 -31.19 0.14 5.61
CA LYS A 350 -31.77 0.78 4.42
C LYS A 350 -31.59 2.29 4.40
N GLN A 351 -31.69 2.95 5.56
CA GLN A 351 -31.60 4.41 5.62
C GLN A 351 -30.18 4.88 5.26
N VAL A 352 -29.16 4.28 5.83
CA VAL A 352 -27.76 4.62 5.51
C VAL A 352 -27.43 4.19 4.08
N ALA A 353 -27.88 3.01 3.64
CA ALA A 353 -27.69 2.54 2.27
C ALA A 353 -28.26 3.53 1.25
N GLN A 354 -29.51 4.00 1.44
CA GLN A 354 -30.15 4.97 0.55
C GLN A 354 -29.33 6.26 0.44
N GLN A 355 -28.88 6.82 1.57
CA GLN A 355 -28.03 8.03 1.58
C GLN A 355 -26.69 7.79 0.87
N ALA A 356 -26.07 6.65 1.12
CA ALA A 356 -24.80 6.29 0.52
C ALA A 356 -24.92 6.10 -1.00
N PHE A 357 -25.96 5.39 -1.49
CA PHE A 357 -26.21 5.24 -2.93
C PHE A 357 -26.55 6.57 -3.62
N GLN A 358 -27.25 7.48 -2.94
CA GLN A 358 -27.44 8.85 -3.46
C GLN A 358 -26.10 9.59 -3.61
N ALA A 359 -25.19 9.44 -2.65
CA ALA A 359 -23.87 10.07 -2.71
C ALA A 359 -22.92 9.43 -3.74
N VAL A 360 -23.09 8.14 -4.06
CA VAL A 360 -22.38 7.42 -5.13
C VAL A 360 -22.93 7.82 -6.51
N GLY A 361 -24.25 7.96 -6.64
CA GLY A 361 -24.90 8.19 -7.93
C GLY A 361 -24.71 7.00 -8.88
N ASN A 362 -24.13 7.24 -10.05
CA ASN A 362 -23.81 6.19 -11.02
C ASN A 362 -22.31 5.80 -11.04
N ASP A 363 -21.52 6.39 -10.16
CA ASP A 363 -20.07 6.20 -10.10
C ASP A 363 -19.72 5.01 -9.18
N TRP A 364 -20.19 3.81 -9.58
CA TRP A 364 -19.90 2.58 -8.83
C TRP A 364 -18.43 2.18 -8.95
N ASN A 365 -17.90 1.56 -7.90
CA ASN A 365 -16.49 1.15 -7.83
C ASN A 365 -16.36 -0.37 -7.96
N HIS A 366 -15.67 -0.85 -8.99
CA HIS A 366 -15.51 -2.28 -9.27
C HIS A 366 -14.64 -3.02 -8.24
N SER A 367 -13.84 -2.32 -7.45
CA SER A 367 -13.11 -2.93 -6.32
C SER A 367 -14.03 -3.27 -5.14
N VAL A 368 -15.24 -2.71 -5.10
CA VAL A 368 -16.27 -2.99 -4.09
C VAL A 368 -17.36 -3.90 -4.64
N TRP A 369 -17.78 -3.66 -5.89
CA TRP A 369 -18.89 -4.34 -6.54
C TRP A 369 -18.38 -5.21 -7.69
N ASN A 370 -18.76 -6.49 -7.74
CA ASN A 370 -18.36 -7.40 -8.81
C ASN A 370 -18.89 -7.02 -10.19
N SER A 371 -20.02 -6.33 -10.21
CA SER A 371 -20.69 -5.94 -11.45
C SER A 371 -21.62 -4.75 -11.22
N VAL A 372 -21.98 -4.08 -12.31
CA VAL A 372 -23.01 -3.03 -12.28
C VAL A 372 -24.35 -3.60 -11.80
N GLN A 373 -24.70 -4.83 -12.15
CA GLN A 373 -25.92 -5.51 -11.72
C GLN A 373 -25.97 -5.68 -10.20
N SER A 374 -24.86 -6.07 -9.58
CA SER A 374 -24.76 -6.20 -8.12
C SER A 374 -24.97 -4.85 -7.43
N PHE A 375 -24.35 -3.80 -7.98
CA PHE A 375 -24.52 -2.43 -7.49
C PHE A 375 -25.97 -1.97 -7.62
N GLU A 376 -26.59 -2.14 -8.79
CA GLU A 376 -27.98 -1.73 -9.05
C GLU A 376 -28.98 -2.51 -8.19
N SER A 377 -28.81 -3.81 -8.05
CA SER A 377 -29.67 -4.64 -7.19
C SER A 377 -29.62 -4.19 -5.74
N ALA A 378 -28.44 -3.86 -5.20
CA ALA A 378 -28.30 -3.35 -3.84
C ALA A 378 -28.93 -1.92 -3.70
N ARG A 379 -28.76 -1.08 -4.71
CA ARG A 379 -29.39 0.26 -4.76
C ARG A 379 -30.92 0.16 -4.78
N ASP A 380 -31.48 -0.73 -5.61
CA ASP A 380 -32.92 -0.94 -5.72
C ASP A 380 -33.49 -1.49 -4.41
N TRP A 381 -32.77 -2.40 -3.75
CA TRP A 381 -33.13 -2.86 -2.41
C TRP A 381 -33.19 -1.69 -1.39
N ALA A 382 -32.25 -0.75 -1.45
CA ALA A 382 -32.22 0.37 -0.51
C ALA A 382 -33.43 1.32 -0.65
N VAL A 383 -34.02 1.42 -1.84
CA VAL A 383 -35.20 2.28 -2.10
C VAL A 383 -36.49 1.51 -2.13
N SER A 384 -36.47 0.17 -2.05
CA SER A 384 -37.69 -0.66 -1.98
C SER A 384 -38.46 -0.41 -0.67
N PRO A 385 -39.79 -0.54 -0.66
CA PRO A 385 -40.64 -0.38 0.53
C PRO A 385 -40.19 -1.25 1.71
#